data_7de3a6281b2fed5cb6bab02920acbe0e
#
_entry.id   7de3a6281b2fed5cb6bab02920acbe0e
#
_cell.length_a   1.000
_cell.length_b   1.000
_cell.length_c   1.000
_cell.angle_alpha   90.00
_cell.angle_beta   90.00
_cell.angle_gamma   90.00
#
_symmetry.space_group_name_H-M   'P 1'
#
loop_
_entity.id
_entity.type
_entity.pdbx_description
1 polymer ?
#
loop_
_entity_poly.entity_id
_entity_poly.type
_entity_poly.pdbx_seq_one_letter_code
_entity_poly.pdbx_strand_id
1 'polypeptide(L)'
;DWTAPTEPLRSKGHSIQVSIYAEDPIKNFQPSAGKLTYVEFDPQARNETWVETGSNVSSFYDPMIAKIIVTHENRESAIQAMSDTLAKTSVAGIETNLEYLQNIIDCEVFKAGTQTTRFLNTFEWKTQKVEVLQSGIQTSIQDVNGRFGYWDVGVPPSGAIDPLSLNVANQLLGNPFNTAGLECTLQGPTLKFHCDSQIVITGGDMLATLDGVDVGMWQTLNVKKGQILKTGKITTGCR
;
A
#
# COMPACT_ATOMS: atom_id res chain seq x y z
N ASP A 1 41.33 -20.44 -3.91
CA ASP A 1 41.49 -21.43 -4.97
C ASP A 1 40.14 -22.12 -5.16
N TRP A 2 39.55 -21.99 -6.35
CA TRP A 2 38.31 -22.65 -6.70
C TRP A 2 38.64 -24.02 -7.31
N THR A 3 37.99 -25.11 -6.78
CA THR A 3 38.15 -26.46 -7.31
C THR A 3 36.81 -26.87 -7.95
N ALA A 4 36.86 -27.29 -9.20
CA ALA A 4 35.64 -27.76 -9.88
C ALA A 4 35.06 -29.00 -9.19
N PRO A 5 33.71 -29.09 -9.02
CA PRO A 5 33.09 -30.28 -8.49
C PRO A 5 33.37 -31.49 -9.39
N THR A 6 33.70 -32.61 -8.80
CA THR A 6 33.94 -33.87 -9.51
C THR A 6 32.67 -34.63 -9.83
N GLU A 7 31.55 -34.31 -9.14
CA GLU A 7 30.24 -34.89 -9.38
C GLU A 7 29.32 -33.94 -10.15
N PRO A 8 28.37 -34.44 -10.94
CA PRO A 8 27.37 -33.60 -11.62
C PRO A 8 26.57 -32.78 -10.59
N LEU A 9 26.54 -31.46 -10.81
CA LEU A 9 25.72 -30.57 -10.00
C LEU A 9 24.24 -30.89 -10.18
N ARG A 10 23.56 -31.12 -9.07
CA ARG A 10 22.10 -31.29 -9.03
C ARG A 10 21.46 -30.06 -8.39
N SER A 11 20.37 -29.59 -8.99
CA SER A 11 19.58 -28.53 -8.36
C SER A 11 18.96 -29.05 -7.05
N LYS A 12 18.98 -28.21 -6.00
CA LYS A 12 18.32 -28.49 -4.73
C LYS A 12 17.39 -27.33 -4.40
N GLY A 13 16.12 -27.66 -4.08
CA GLY A 13 15.13 -26.68 -3.69
C GLY A 13 14.61 -25.82 -4.84
N HIS A 14 13.94 -24.77 -4.48
CA HIS A 14 13.34 -23.79 -5.38
C HIS A 14 13.70 -22.37 -4.94
N SER A 15 14.03 -21.52 -5.91
CA SER A 15 14.27 -20.11 -5.68
C SER A 15 13.31 -19.26 -6.49
N ILE A 16 12.82 -18.19 -5.88
CA ILE A 16 12.01 -17.17 -6.56
C ILE A 16 12.74 -15.84 -6.40
N GLN A 17 12.87 -15.13 -7.51
CA GLN A 17 13.39 -13.76 -7.54
C GLN A 17 12.33 -12.82 -8.06
N VAL A 18 12.21 -11.66 -7.43
CA VAL A 18 11.44 -10.53 -7.92
C VAL A 18 12.34 -9.31 -8.05
N SER A 19 12.02 -8.43 -9.00
CA SER A 19 12.71 -7.14 -9.17
C SER A 19 11.75 -6.02 -8.82
N ILE A 20 12.14 -5.18 -7.86
CA ILE A 20 11.37 -4.00 -7.46
C ILE A 20 11.82 -2.83 -8.33
N TYR A 21 10.86 -2.22 -9.00
CA TYR A 21 11.05 -1.06 -9.87
C TYR A 21 10.35 0.17 -9.30
N ALA A 22 10.99 1.32 -9.45
CA ALA A 22 10.43 2.64 -9.16
C ALA A 22 9.49 3.06 -10.31
N GLU A 23 8.36 2.39 -10.39
CA GLU A 23 7.36 2.54 -11.46
C GLU A 23 5.95 2.51 -10.88
N ASP A 24 5.04 3.26 -11.49
CA ASP A 24 3.62 3.29 -11.11
C ASP A 24 2.79 2.35 -12.01
N PRO A 25 2.41 1.16 -11.52
CA PRO A 25 1.61 0.22 -12.31
C PRO A 25 0.21 0.76 -12.68
N ILE A 26 -0.35 1.69 -11.89
CA ILE A 26 -1.64 2.34 -12.18
C ILE A 26 -1.51 3.24 -13.42
N LYS A 27 -0.35 3.85 -13.59
CA LYS A 27 -0.03 4.75 -14.72
C LYS A 27 0.75 4.02 -15.81
N ASN A 28 0.42 2.74 -16.06
CA ASN A 28 1.05 1.93 -17.09
C ASN A 28 2.59 1.86 -16.95
N PHE A 29 3.06 1.63 -15.70
CA PHE A 29 4.48 1.50 -15.36
C PHE A 29 5.33 2.73 -15.71
N GLN A 30 4.75 3.93 -15.60
CA GLN A 30 5.54 5.17 -15.73
C GLN A 30 6.58 5.24 -14.61
N PRO A 31 7.81 5.69 -14.92
CA PRO A 31 8.84 5.90 -13.90
C PRO A 31 8.37 6.84 -12.79
N SER A 32 8.63 6.45 -11.55
CA SER A 32 8.32 7.23 -10.36
C SER A 32 9.61 7.64 -9.67
N ALA A 33 10.05 8.87 -9.93
CA ALA A 33 11.27 9.44 -9.36
C ALA A 33 10.97 10.23 -8.09
N GLY A 34 11.93 10.27 -7.16
CA GLY A 34 11.79 11.04 -5.94
C GLY A 34 12.68 10.56 -4.81
N LYS A 35 12.50 11.16 -3.64
CA LYS A 35 13.21 10.80 -2.42
C LYS A 35 12.46 9.72 -1.67
N LEU A 36 13.14 8.63 -1.34
CA LEU A 36 12.61 7.57 -0.47
C LEU A 36 12.55 8.08 0.97
N THR A 37 11.35 8.11 1.52
CA THR A 37 11.11 8.56 2.89
C THR A 37 11.23 7.43 3.91
N TYR A 38 11.04 6.19 3.46
CA TYR A 38 11.20 4.98 4.26
C TYR A 38 11.53 3.79 3.37
N VAL A 39 12.50 2.99 3.78
CA VAL A 39 12.90 1.73 3.11
C VAL A 39 13.16 0.68 4.17
N GLU A 40 12.47 -0.44 4.06
CA GLU A 40 12.66 -1.62 4.88
C GLU A 40 12.50 -2.88 4.02
N PHE A 41 13.47 -3.78 4.11
CA PHE A 41 13.43 -5.10 3.48
C PHE A 41 13.42 -6.19 4.54
N ASP A 42 12.71 -7.29 4.29
CA ASP A 42 12.74 -8.45 5.19
C ASP A 42 14.18 -9.00 5.28
N PRO A 43 14.81 -9.00 6.48
CA PRO A 43 16.18 -9.48 6.66
C PRO A 43 16.34 -10.99 6.46
N GLN A 44 15.24 -11.75 6.39
CA GLN A 44 15.27 -13.19 6.15
C GLN A 44 15.45 -13.55 4.66
N ALA A 45 15.23 -12.58 3.76
CA ALA A 45 15.45 -12.76 2.34
C ALA A 45 16.82 -12.22 1.91
N ARG A 46 17.32 -12.70 0.79
CA ARG A 46 18.47 -12.09 0.13
C ARG A 46 18.02 -10.85 -0.63
N ASN A 47 18.46 -9.69 -0.17
CA ASN A 47 18.12 -8.40 -0.74
C ASN A 47 19.33 -7.79 -1.45
N GLU A 48 19.26 -7.69 -2.76
CA GLU A 48 20.24 -7.01 -3.60
C GLU A 48 19.71 -5.61 -3.91
N THR A 49 20.18 -4.61 -3.19
CA THR A 49 19.66 -3.24 -3.30
C THR A 49 20.77 -2.21 -3.17
N TRP A 50 20.55 -1.04 -3.77
CA TRP A 50 21.41 0.13 -3.63
C TRP A 50 20.71 1.27 -2.88
N VAL A 51 19.42 1.10 -2.53
CA VAL A 51 18.62 2.14 -1.88
C VAL A 51 18.49 1.92 -0.38
N GLU A 52 18.40 3.03 0.33
CA GLU A 52 18.10 3.12 1.76
C GLU A 52 17.15 4.30 2.01
N THR A 53 16.65 4.44 3.23
CA THR A 53 15.86 5.62 3.63
C THR A 53 16.67 6.89 3.37
N GLY A 54 16.10 7.82 2.63
CA GLY A 54 16.74 9.08 2.22
C GLY A 54 17.34 9.06 0.83
N SER A 55 17.50 7.91 0.17
CA SER A 55 17.99 7.81 -1.21
C SER A 55 17.10 8.57 -2.19
N ASN A 56 17.72 9.17 -3.22
CA ASN A 56 17.02 9.79 -4.33
C ASN A 56 17.03 8.86 -5.54
N VAL A 57 15.85 8.52 -6.04
CA VAL A 57 15.66 7.74 -7.27
C VAL A 57 15.43 8.70 -8.42
N SER A 58 16.28 8.58 -9.45
CA SER A 58 16.24 9.44 -10.64
C SER A 58 15.45 8.78 -11.75
N SER A 59 14.77 9.57 -12.58
CA SER A 59 14.12 9.12 -13.81
C SER A 59 15.07 8.94 -15.00
N PHE A 60 16.38 9.26 -14.84
CA PHE A 60 17.36 9.23 -15.93
C PHE A 60 18.09 7.90 -16.06
N TYR A 61 17.94 6.99 -15.10
CA TYR A 61 18.61 5.69 -15.04
C TYR A 61 17.57 4.57 -14.95
N ASP A 62 18.05 3.32 -14.95
CA ASP A 62 17.21 2.13 -14.75
C ASP A 62 16.39 2.28 -13.47
N PRO A 63 15.06 2.13 -13.53
CA PRO A 63 14.18 2.27 -12.37
C PRO A 63 14.29 1.10 -11.38
N MET A 64 15.08 0.07 -11.64
CA MET A 64 15.25 -1.06 -10.71
C MET A 64 15.97 -0.63 -9.44
N ILE A 65 15.29 -0.77 -8.30
CA ILE A 65 15.83 -0.37 -6.99
C ILE A 65 16.23 -1.54 -6.10
N ALA A 66 15.67 -2.71 -6.32
CA ALA A 66 16.04 -3.91 -5.57
C ALA A 66 15.72 -5.20 -6.33
N LYS A 67 16.42 -6.27 -5.94
CA LYS A 67 16.04 -7.66 -6.22
C LYS A 67 15.90 -8.40 -4.90
N ILE A 68 14.79 -9.08 -4.72
CA ILE A 68 14.52 -9.92 -3.55
C ILE A 68 14.53 -11.37 -3.99
N ILE A 69 15.28 -12.20 -3.28
CA ILE A 69 15.47 -13.62 -3.60
C ILE A 69 15.17 -14.44 -2.36
N VAL A 70 14.30 -15.42 -2.50
CA VAL A 70 14.03 -16.43 -1.48
C VAL A 70 14.34 -17.82 -2.02
N THR A 71 14.79 -18.72 -1.16
CA THR A 71 15.10 -20.12 -1.50
C THR A 71 14.56 -21.04 -0.44
N HIS A 72 13.80 -22.06 -0.86
CA HIS A 72 13.22 -23.08 0.01
C HIS A 72 13.32 -24.49 -0.58
N GLU A 73 12.92 -25.49 0.19
CA GLU A 73 13.03 -26.90 -0.22
C GLU A 73 12.15 -27.27 -1.42
N ASN A 74 10.99 -26.62 -1.54
CA ASN A 74 10.03 -26.83 -2.61
C ASN A 74 9.41 -25.53 -3.10
N ARG A 75 8.70 -25.58 -4.24
CA ARG A 75 8.11 -24.42 -4.88
C ARG A 75 7.04 -23.74 -4.01
N GLU A 76 6.19 -24.52 -3.36
CA GLU A 76 5.10 -23.99 -2.53
C GLU A 76 5.63 -23.18 -1.36
N SER A 77 6.62 -23.72 -0.64
CA SER A 77 7.30 -23.00 0.44
C SER A 77 8.05 -21.77 -0.05
N ALA A 78 8.62 -21.80 -1.25
CA ALA A 78 9.28 -20.62 -1.83
C ALA A 78 8.26 -19.52 -2.21
N ILE A 79 7.08 -19.89 -2.70
CA ILE A 79 5.98 -18.94 -2.98
C ILE A 79 5.49 -18.30 -1.69
N GLN A 80 5.23 -19.09 -0.65
CA GLN A 80 4.79 -18.55 0.64
C GLN A 80 5.84 -17.62 1.25
N ALA A 81 7.10 -18.01 1.24
CA ALA A 81 8.18 -17.17 1.74
C ALA A 81 8.33 -15.86 0.94
N MET A 82 8.13 -15.89 -0.37
CA MET A 82 8.15 -14.65 -1.18
C MET A 82 6.96 -13.75 -0.85
N SER A 83 5.76 -14.32 -0.70
CA SER A 83 4.56 -13.56 -0.29
C SER A 83 4.77 -12.90 1.07
N ASP A 84 5.26 -13.64 2.07
CA ASP A 84 5.55 -13.13 3.41
C ASP A 84 6.63 -12.04 3.40
N THR A 85 7.68 -12.22 2.58
CA THR A 85 8.77 -11.27 2.42
C THR A 85 8.27 -9.96 1.80
N LEU A 86 7.47 -10.04 0.73
CA LEU A 86 6.90 -8.85 0.08
C LEU A 86 5.96 -8.10 1.02
N ALA A 87 5.18 -8.81 1.86
CA ALA A 87 4.30 -8.20 2.86
C ALA A 87 5.06 -7.43 3.96
N LYS A 88 6.31 -7.84 4.26
CA LYS A 88 7.18 -7.16 5.24
C LYS A 88 8.08 -6.09 4.59
N THR A 89 8.14 -6.04 3.27
CA THR A 89 8.94 -5.06 2.55
C THR A 89 8.16 -3.75 2.41
N SER A 90 8.79 -2.64 2.74
CA SER A 90 8.20 -1.30 2.64
C SER A 90 9.14 -0.35 1.90
N VAL A 91 8.63 0.30 0.88
CA VAL A 91 9.32 1.39 0.17
C VAL A 91 8.34 2.55 0.03
N ALA A 92 8.64 3.69 0.64
CA ALA A 92 7.76 4.85 0.64
C ALA A 92 8.48 6.10 0.13
N GLY A 93 7.69 7.06 -0.37
CA GLY A 93 8.16 8.32 -0.96
C GLY A 93 8.00 8.39 -2.48
N ILE A 94 7.93 7.22 -3.13
CA ILE A 94 7.65 7.07 -4.56
C ILE A 94 6.70 5.88 -4.78
N GLU A 95 6.14 5.76 -5.98
CA GLU A 95 5.42 4.55 -6.39
C GLU A 95 6.39 3.46 -6.82
N THR A 96 6.03 2.21 -6.51
CA THR A 96 6.79 1.02 -6.91
C THR A 96 5.83 -0.08 -7.41
N ASN A 97 6.37 -1.09 -8.07
CA ASN A 97 5.62 -2.26 -8.49
C ASN A 97 5.40 -3.31 -7.38
N LEU A 98 5.68 -2.98 -6.11
CA LEU A 98 5.64 -3.94 -4.99
C LEU A 98 4.28 -4.64 -4.84
N GLU A 99 3.19 -3.87 -4.82
CA GLU A 99 1.82 -4.41 -4.73
C GLU A 99 1.46 -5.28 -5.96
N TYR A 100 1.91 -4.87 -7.14
CA TYR A 100 1.75 -5.65 -8.38
C TYR A 100 2.45 -7.01 -8.28
N LEU A 101 3.68 -7.05 -7.73
CA LEU A 101 4.42 -8.29 -7.49
C LEU A 101 3.71 -9.20 -6.49
N GLN A 102 3.16 -8.64 -5.40
CA GLN A 102 2.36 -9.41 -4.45
C GLN A 102 1.17 -10.09 -5.14
N ASN A 103 0.44 -9.35 -5.97
CA ASN A 103 -0.68 -9.91 -6.73
C ASN A 103 -0.25 -11.03 -7.69
N ILE A 104 0.93 -10.92 -8.32
CA ILE A 104 1.48 -11.97 -9.19
C ILE A 104 1.80 -13.23 -8.39
N ILE A 105 2.52 -13.10 -7.28
CA ILE A 105 2.93 -14.24 -6.44
C ILE A 105 1.70 -14.98 -5.89
N ASP A 106 0.64 -14.26 -5.57
CA ASP A 106 -0.57 -14.81 -4.98
C ASP A 106 -1.57 -15.37 -6.00
N CYS A 107 -1.39 -15.11 -7.31
CA CYS A 107 -2.31 -15.59 -8.32
C CYS A 107 -2.17 -17.09 -8.59
N GLU A 108 -3.29 -17.74 -8.92
CA GLU A 108 -3.36 -19.19 -9.16
C GLU A 108 -2.46 -19.65 -10.32
N VAL A 109 -2.31 -18.85 -11.37
CA VAL A 109 -1.45 -19.17 -12.53
C VAL A 109 0.01 -19.28 -12.12
N PHE A 110 0.49 -18.36 -11.27
CA PHE A 110 1.86 -18.40 -10.76
C PHE A 110 2.05 -19.54 -9.75
N LYS A 111 1.08 -19.76 -8.85
CA LYS A 111 1.11 -20.88 -7.89
C LYS A 111 1.15 -22.23 -8.61
N ALA A 112 0.35 -22.40 -9.65
CA ALA A 112 0.32 -23.62 -10.44
C ALA A 112 1.57 -23.81 -11.34
N GLY A 113 2.42 -22.80 -11.53
CA GLY A 113 3.60 -22.87 -12.39
C GLY A 113 3.26 -22.93 -13.89
N THR A 114 2.10 -22.44 -14.29
CA THR A 114 1.60 -22.50 -15.69
C THR A 114 1.78 -21.17 -16.45
N GLN A 115 2.43 -20.18 -15.80
CA GLN A 115 2.70 -18.88 -16.43
C GLN A 115 3.62 -19.03 -17.65
N THR A 116 3.28 -18.31 -18.72
CA THR A 116 4.10 -18.18 -19.92
C THR A 116 4.78 -16.81 -19.93
N THR A 117 5.72 -16.59 -20.85
CA THR A 117 6.36 -15.28 -21.06
C THR A 117 5.38 -14.16 -21.43
N ARG A 118 4.15 -14.49 -21.87
CA ARG A 118 3.08 -13.54 -22.19
C ARG A 118 2.05 -13.37 -21.09
N PHE A 119 2.22 -14.06 -19.96
CA PHE A 119 1.26 -14.04 -18.84
C PHE A 119 0.91 -12.62 -18.40
N LEU A 120 1.92 -11.76 -18.22
CA LEU A 120 1.72 -10.39 -17.74
C LEU A 120 0.97 -9.49 -18.73
N ASN A 121 0.90 -9.83 -20.02
CA ASN A 121 0.16 -9.04 -20.99
C ASN A 121 -1.37 -9.07 -20.76
N THR A 122 -1.85 -10.11 -20.08
CA THR A 122 -3.28 -10.31 -19.78
C THR A 122 -3.56 -10.39 -18.30
N PHE A 123 -2.56 -10.14 -17.47
CA PHE A 123 -2.71 -10.18 -16.02
C PHE A 123 -3.44 -8.93 -15.52
N GLU A 124 -4.66 -9.12 -15.04
CA GLU A 124 -5.43 -8.07 -14.38
C GLU A 124 -5.14 -8.10 -12.87
N TRP A 125 -4.43 -7.11 -12.40
CA TRP A 125 -4.17 -6.97 -10.98
C TRP A 125 -5.16 -6.02 -10.31
N LYS A 126 -5.42 -6.25 -9.02
CA LYS A 126 -6.35 -5.45 -8.23
C LYS A 126 -5.55 -4.65 -7.21
N THR A 127 -5.47 -3.35 -7.43
CA THR A 127 -4.92 -2.45 -6.41
C THR A 127 -6.01 -2.06 -5.41
N GLN A 128 -5.62 -1.92 -4.14
CA GLN A 128 -6.49 -1.41 -3.06
C GLN A 128 -6.16 0.05 -2.71
N LYS A 129 -5.63 0.80 -3.66
CA LYS A 129 -5.22 2.19 -3.45
C LYS A 129 -6.36 3.18 -3.59
N VAL A 130 -6.26 4.24 -2.78
CA VAL A 130 -7.03 5.47 -2.92
C VAL A 130 -6.04 6.59 -3.25
N GLU A 131 -6.27 7.29 -4.36
CA GLU A 131 -5.41 8.39 -4.83
C GLU A 131 -5.94 9.72 -4.30
N VAL A 132 -5.06 10.52 -3.71
CA VAL A 132 -5.39 11.88 -3.26
C VAL A 132 -5.20 12.84 -4.44
N LEU A 133 -6.30 13.24 -5.08
CA LEU A 133 -6.26 14.20 -6.21
C LEU A 133 -6.04 15.62 -5.72
N GLN A 134 -6.58 15.97 -4.55
CA GLN A 134 -6.42 17.26 -3.91
C GLN A 134 -6.38 17.05 -2.40
N SER A 135 -5.40 17.61 -1.73
CA SER A 135 -5.33 17.58 -0.26
C SER A 135 -6.43 18.47 0.34
N GLY A 136 -6.89 18.07 1.55
CA GLY A 136 -7.67 18.97 2.39
C GLY A 136 -6.78 20.04 3.05
N ILE A 137 -7.37 20.84 3.95
CA ILE A 137 -6.59 21.80 4.75
C ILE A 137 -5.65 21.05 5.70
N GLN A 138 -6.20 20.05 6.39
CA GLN A 138 -5.42 19.14 7.24
C GLN A 138 -6.11 17.78 7.23
N THR A 139 -5.41 16.77 6.74
CA THR A 139 -5.88 15.38 6.72
C THR A 139 -4.79 14.50 7.29
N SER A 140 -5.14 13.69 8.28
CA SER A 140 -4.23 12.75 8.91
C SER A 140 -4.87 11.39 9.09
N ILE A 141 -4.03 10.34 9.16
CA ILE A 141 -4.48 9.01 9.57
C ILE A 141 -4.44 8.98 11.08
N GLN A 142 -5.57 8.68 11.72
CA GLN A 142 -5.70 8.60 13.16
C GLN A 142 -6.40 7.30 13.55
N ASP A 143 -5.98 6.74 14.66
CA ASP A 143 -6.72 5.72 15.40
C ASP A 143 -7.19 6.30 16.75
N VAL A 144 -7.97 5.53 17.51
CA VAL A 144 -8.50 6.01 18.81
C VAL A 144 -7.40 6.07 19.86
N ASN A 145 -6.44 5.16 19.81
CA ASN A 145 -5.42 5.01 20.84
C ASN A 145 -4.30 6.05 20.72
N GLY A 146 -3.99 6.49 19.51
CA GLY A 146 -2.86 7.38 19.27
C GLY A 146 -1.51 6.70 19.55
N ARG A 147 -0.53 7.49 20.01
CA ARG A 147 0.86 7.07 20.26
C ARG A 147 1.19 7.15 21.72
N PHE A 148 1.62 6.03 22.33
CA PHE A 148 2.08 5.98 23.70
C PHE A 148 3.59 5.78 23.78
N GLY A 149 4.21 6.15 24.92
CA GLY A 149 5.62 5.91 25.18
C GLY A 149 6.57 7.00 24.69
N TYR A 150 6.06 8.18 24.29
CA TYR A 150 6.88 9.29 23.77
C TYR A 150 6.80 10.57 24.62
N TRP A 151 6.28 10.49 25.84
CA TRP A 151 6.18 11.64 26.74
C TRP A 151 7.55 12.22 27.13
N ASP A 152 8.55 11.37 27.24
CA ASP A 152 9.93 11.73 27.57
C ASP A 152 10.59 12.60 26.49
N VAL A 153 10.16 12.47 25.24
CA VAL A 153 10.60 13.32 24.12
C VAL A 153 9.59 14.41 23.76
N GLY A 154 8.57 14.63 24.59
CA GLY A 154 7.61 15.72 24.46
C GLY A 154 6.51 15.48 23.41
N VAL A 155 6.29 14.25 22.96
CA VAL A 155 5.22 13.91 22.02
C VAL A 155 4.02 13.34 22.78
N PRO A 156 2.86 14.05 22.77
CA PRO A 156 1.64 13.54 23.40
C PRO A 156 1.04 12.37 22.62
N PRO A 157 0.16 11.56 23.22
CA PRO A 157 -0.46 10.40 22.57
C PRO A 157 -1.18 10.73 21.28
N SER A 158 -1.81 11.91 21.15
CA SER A 158 -2.64 12.29 20.00
C SER A 158 -3.84 11.33 19.84
N GLY A 159 -4.03 10.74 18.66
CA GLY A 159 -5.21 9.96 18.32
C GLY A 159 -6.29 10.82 17.67
N ALA A 160 -7.43 10.22 17.42
CA ALA A 160 -8.57 10.92 16.84
C ALA A 160 -9.11 11.98 17.82
N ILE A 161 -9.32 13.20 17.36
CA ILE A 161 -9.93 14.28 18.17
C ILE A 161 -11.40 13.97 18.45
N ASP A 162 -12.09 13.31 17.50
CA ASP A 162 -13.44 12.78 17.69
C ASP A 162 -13.43 11.25 17.65
N PRO A 163 -13.04 10.58 18.74
CA PRO A 163 -12.99 9.13 18.79
C PRO A 163 -14.38 8.48 18.71
N LEU A 164 -15.43 9.19 19.09
CA LEU A 164 -16.80 8.67 18.99
C LEU A 164 -17.21 8.52 17.53
N SER A 165 -17.04 9.56 16.73
CA SER A 165 -17.38 9.54 15.29
C SER A 165 -16.56 8.49 14.56
N LEU A 166 -15.26 8.36 14.84
CA LEU A 166 -14.40 7.34 14.24
C LEU A 166 -14.88 5.92 14.58
N ASN A 167 -15.23 5.67 15.85
CA ASN A 167 -15.70 4.34 16.26
C ASN A 167 -17.07 3.99 15.68
N VAL A 168 -18.00 4.95 15.59
CA VAL A 168 -19.30 4.74 14.94
C VAL A 168 -19.09 4.44 13.45
N ALA A 169 -18.19 5.13 12.76
CA ALA A 169 -17.84 4.82 11.36
C ALA A 169 -17.31 3.40 11.22
N ASN A 170 -16.37 2.99 12.08
CA ASN A 170 -15.84 1.62 12.07
C ASN A 170 -16.94 0.58 12.32
N GLN A 171 -17.85 0.84 13.24
CA GLN A 171 -18.94 -0.05 13.55
C GLN A 171 -19.92 -0.21 12.37
N LEU A 172 -20.24 0.90 11.67
CA LEU A 172 -21.09 0.88 10.48
C LEU A 172 -20.45 0.10 9.31
N LEU A 173 -19.11 0.08 9.23
CA LEU A 173 -18.36 -0.68 8.23
C LEU A 173 -18.11 -2.13 8.65
N GLY A 174 -18.39 -2.52 9.90
CA GLY A 174 -18.03 -3.83 10.45
C GLY A 174 -16.53 -4.00 10.71
N ASN A 175 -15.79 -2.91 10.80
CA ASN A 175 -14.38 -2.92 11.14
C ASN A 175 -14.17 -3.20 12.64
N PRO A 176 -13.01 -3.74 13.03
CA PRO A 176 -12.61 -3.78 14.43
C PRO A 176 -12.62 -2.39 15.08
N PHE A 177 -12.94 -2.36 16.37
CA PHE A 177 -12.81 -1.14 17.19
C PHE A 177 -11.35 -0.62 17.11
N ASN A 178 -11.15 0.67 16.99
CA ASN A 178 -9.86 1.33 16.80
C ASN A 178 -9.20 1.17 15.42
N THR A 179 -9.87 0.66 14.41
CA THR A 179 -9.32 0.72 13.04
C THR A 179 -9.07 2.17 12.65
N ALA A 180 -7.88 2.44 12.12
CA ALA A 180 -7.49 3.79 11.72
C ALA A 180 -8.38 4.33 10.58
N GLY A 181 -8.63 5.62 10.61
CA GLY A 181 -9.40 6.34 9.60
C GLY A 181 -8.72 7.65 9.19
N LEU A 182 -9.28 8.32 8.21
CA LEU A 182 -8.87 9.66 7.81
C LEU A 182 -9.62 10.69 8.65
N GLU A 183 -8.90 11.45 9.45
CA GLU A 183 -9.43 12.62 10.15
C GLU A 183 -9.16 13.88 9.33
N CYS A 184 -10.21 14.63 9.04
CA CYS A 184 -10.16 15.83 8.21
C CYS A 184 -10.58 17.06 9.02
N THR A 185 -9.79 18.14 8.95
CA THR A 185 -10.05 19.40 9.64
C THR A 185 -10.56 20.46 8.67
N LEU A 186 -11.73 21.03 8.91
CA LEU A 186 -12.35 22.15 8.18
C LEU A 186 -12.69 21.85 6.72
N GLN A 187 -11.81 21.22 5.97
CA GLN A 187 -12.02 20.81 4.60
C GLN A 187 -11.25 19.50 4.34
N GLY A 188 -11.94 18.48 3.88
CA GLY A 188 -11.32 17.20 3.55
C GLY A 188 -10.78 17.13 2.12
N PRO A 189 -10.15 16.02 1.76
CA PRO A 189 -9.49 15.82 0.46
C PRO A 189 -10.50 15.48 -0.66
N THR A 190 -9.99 15.49 -1.90
CA THR A 190 -10.64 14.84 -3.04
C THR A 190 -9.91 13.53 -3.31
N LEU A 191 -10.64 12.42 -3.27
CA LEU A 191 -10.12 11.06 -3.34
C LEU A 191 -10.66 10.33 -4.57
N LYS A 192 -9.77 9.65 -5.31
CA LYS A 192 -10.17 8.73 -6.38
C LYS A 192 -9.91 7.29 -5.96
N PHE A 193 -10.89 6.44 -6.11
CA PHE A 193 -10.80 5.03 -5.72
C PHE A 193 -10.34 4.16 -6.90
N HIS A 194 -9.29 3.37 -6.68
CA HIS A 194 -8.79 2.41 -7.67
C HIS A 194 -9.34 0.98 -7.47
N CYS A 195 -10.21 0.79 -6.48
CA CYS A 195 -10.94 -0.45 -6.20
C CYS A 195 -12.36 -0.15 -5.72
N ASP A 196 -13.24 -1.15 -5.80
CA ASP A 196 -14.54 -1.12 -5.14
C ASP A 196 -14.32 -1.06 -3.62
N SER A 197 -14.99 -0.15 -2.95
CA SER A 197 -14.77 0.14 -1.53
C SER A 197 -16.09 0.44 -0.82
N GLN A 198 -16.09 0.29 0.49
CA GLN A 198 -17.13 0.83 1.37
C GLN A 198 -16.51 1.90 2.25
N ILE A 199 -17.19 3.01 2.37
CA ILE A 199 -16.77 4.14 3.20
C ILE A 199 -17.92 4.63 4.05
N VAL A 200 -17.59 5.32 5.13
CA VAL A 200 -18.53 6.08 5.96
C VAL A 200 -17.92 7.45 6.24
N ILE A 201 -18.72 8.49 6.20
CA ILE A 201 -18.35 9.85 6.60
C ILE A 201 -19.11 10.17 7.88
N THR A 202 -18.40 10.58 8.93
CA THR A 202 -18.94 10.91 10.24
C THR A 202 -18.31 12.19 10.76
N GLY A 203 -18.81 12.72 11.88
CA GLY A 203 -18.28 13.92 12.51
C GLY A 203 -19.03 15.19 12.11
N GLY A 204 -18.29 16.26 11.86
CA GLY A 204 -18.84 17.55 11.46
C GLY A 204 -19.55 17.48 10.12
N ASP A 205 -20.65 18.22 10.00
CA ASP A 205 -21.46 18.23 8.77
C ASP A 205 -20.68 18.84 7.60
N MET A 206 -20.55 18.06 6.51
CA MET A 206 -19.83 18.47 5.32
C MET A 206 -20.62 18.12 4.05
N LEU A 207 -20.44 18.95 3.01
CA LEU A 207 -21.09 18.76 1.72
C LEU A 207 -20.26 17.79 0.87
N ALA A 208 -20.38 16.50 1.16
CA ALA A 208 -19.66 15.47 0.43
C ALA A 208 -20.39 15.05 -0.84
N THR A 209 -19.64 14.87 -1.92
CA THR A 209 -20.17 14.38 -3.20
C THR A 209 -19.38 13.19 -3.72
N LEU A 210 -20.08 12.23 -4.34
CA LEU A 210 -19.49 11.13 -5.09
C LEU A 210 -19.83 11.32 -6.57
N ASP A 211 -18.82 11.54 -7.40
CA ASP A 211 -18.96 11.93 -8.82
C ASP A 211 -19.91 13.14 -9.02
N GLY A 212 -19.90 14.09 -8.08
CA GLY A 212 -20.72 15.29 -8.13
C GLY A 212 -22.15 15.13 -7.63
N VAL A 213 -22.52 13.94 -7.17
CA VAL A 213 -23.82 13.67 -6.53
C VAL A 213 -23.67 13.73 -5.01
N ASP A 214 -24.52 14.49 -4.33
CA ASP A 214 -24.50 14.59 -2.88
C ASP A 214 -24.67 13.24 -2.21
N VAL A 215 -23.86 12.97 -1.19
CA VAL A 215 -23.94 11.74 -0.40
C VAL A 215 -24.19 12.03 1.07
N GLY A 216 -24.94 11.13 1.70
CA GLY A 216 -25.27 11.26 3.11
C GLY A 216 -24.10 10.89 4.03
N MET A 217 -24.12 11.49 5.20
CA MET A 217 -23.23 11.13 6.33
C MET A 217 -23.87 10.04 7.20
N TRP A 218 -23.06 9.43 8.07
CA TRP A 218 -23.47 8.43 9.06
C TRP A 218 -24.14 7.17 8.48
N GLN A 219 -23.78 6.84 7.25
CA GLN A 219 -24.26 5.65 6.55
C GLN A 219 -23.15 5.06 5.69
N THR A 220 -23.24 3.76 5.44
CA THR A 220 -22.30 3.06 4.54
C THR A 220 -22.58 3.45 3.09
N LEU A 221 -21.56 3.92 2.41
CA LEU A 221 -21.56 4.27 0.99
C LEU A 221 -20.74 3.23 0.22
N ASN A 222 -21.32 2.66 -0.83
CA ASN A 222 -20.61 1.78 -1.74
C ASN A 222 -19.98 2.63 -2.85
N VAL A 223 -18.66 2.60 -2.94
CA VAL A 223 -17.89 3.34 -3.93
C VAL A 223 -17.32 2.35 -4.94
N LYS A 224 -17.47 2.64 -6.21
CA LYS A 224 -16.95 1.81 -7.31
C LYS A 224 -15.59 2.30 -7.75
N LYS A 225 -14.79 1.36 -8.29
CA LYS A 225 -13.51 1.69 -8.93
C LYS A 225 -13.69 2.82 -9.95
N GLY A 226 -12.83 3.83 -9.86
CA GLY A 226 -12.83 5.00 -10.73
C GLY A 226 -13.60 6.19 -10.18
N GLN A 227 -14.51 6.01 -9.21
CA GLN A 227 -15.29 7.10 -8.64
C GLN A 227 -14.44 8.06 -7.82
N ILE A 228 -14.90 9.31 -7.78
CA ILE A 228 -14.23 10.41 -7.09
C ILE A 228 -15.12 10.91 -5.95
N LEU A 229 -14.63 10.77 -4.73
CA LEU A 229 -15.22 11.38 -3.54
C LEU A 229 -14.58 12.75 -3.34
N LYS A 230 -15.41 13.78 -3.29
CA LYS A 230 -14.99 15.13 -2.88
C LYS A 230 -15.64 15.42 -1.53
N THR A 231 -14.82 15.47 -0.48
CA THR A 231 -15.26 15.95 0.83
C THR A 231 -15.16 17.46 0.86
N GLY A 232 -16.28 18.13 1.03
CA GLY A 232 -16.37 19.59 0.96
C GLY A 232 -15.81 20.29 2.19
N LYS A 233 -16.22 21.53 2.39
CA LYS A 233 -15.99 22.25 3.65
C LYS A 233 -16.97 21.79 4.69
N ILE A 234 -16.52 21.72 5.93
CA ILE A 234 -17.38 21.48 7.09
C ILE A 234 -18.24 22.73 7.31
N THR A 235 -19.55 22.52 7.39
CA THR A 235 -20.53 23.60 7.59
C THR A 235 -20.90 23.73 9.07
N THR A 236 -20.84 22.65 9.82
CA THR A 236 -21.13 22.60 11.25
C THR A 236 -20.13 21.66 11.92
N GLY A 237 -19.45 22.13 12.95
CA GLY A 237 -18.37 21.39 13.61
C GLY A 237 -16.99 21.79 13.09
N CYS A 238 -16.00 20.94 13.36
CA CYS A 238 -14.59 21.21 13.02
C CYS A 238 -13.88 19.97 12.43
N ARG A 239 -14.37 18.79 12.72
CA ARG A 239 -13.84 17.47 12.34
C ARG A 239 -14.93 16.63 11.75
#